data_f98b5ddece25f7100d174870d8e9ac45
#
_entry.id   f98b5ddece25f7100d174870d8e9ac45
#
_cell.length_a   1.000
_cell.length_b   1.000
_cell.length_c   1.000
_cell.angle_alpha   90.00
_cell.angle_beta   90.00
_cell.angle_gamma   90.00
#
_symmetry.space_group_name_H-M   'P 1'
#
loop_
_entity.id
_entity.type
_entity.pdbx_description
1 polymer ?
#
loop_
_entity_poly.entity_id
_entity_poly.type
_entity_poly.pdbx_seq_one_letter_code
_entity_poly.pdbx_strand_id
1 'polypeptide(L)'
;MNYQIKKHNKPNHGFFVIQHKLEDEELRIINEKRMKKLQQEIKDKEYLKNIKEPLNLDDTTFYQTINKFPLILVDFWAPWCGPCRMMAPIIDQTGKDYQGKLVVGKLNVDENPLVARQLAISSIPTLILFKRGKAVSNIVGSVSKNRIGEMVKMHLE
;
A
#
# COMPACT_ATOMS: atom_id res chain seq x y z
N MET A 1 41.98 49.84 45.62
CA MET A 1 41.11 48.69 45.34
C MET A 1 40.31 48.96 44.07
N ASN A 2 40.75 48.40 42.95
CA ASN A 2 40.09 48.61 41.66
C ASN A 2 39.04 47.51 41.44
N TYR A 3 37.76 47.90 41.47
CA TYR A 3 36.68 47.02 41.14
C TYR A 3 36.48 47.05 39.62
N GLN A 4 36.88 46.00 38.92
CA GLN A 4 36.61 45.82 37.49
C GLN A 4 35.15 45.36 37.29
N ILE A 5 34.32 46.20 36.71
CA ILE A 5 32.95 45.86 36.32
C ILE A 5 33.04 44.98 35.08
N LYS A 6 32.73 43.66 35.22
CA LYS A 6 32.55 42.76 34.11
C LYS A 6 31.34 43.22 33.28
N LYS A 7 31.57 43.69 32.05
CA LYS A 7 30.52 43.95 31.08
C LYS A 7 29.82 42.64 30.76
N HIS A 8 28.56 42.49 31.23
CA HIS A 8 27.67 41.43 30.76
C HIS A 8 27.34 41.68 29.29
N ASN A 9 27.82 40.77 28.43
CA ASN A 9 27.50 40.71 27.03
C ASN A 9 26.01 40.38 26.91
N LYS A 10 25.14 41.33 26.58
CA LYS A 10 23.72 41.09 26.28
C LYS A 10 23.65 40.19 25.04
N PRO A 11 22.87 39.09 25.06
CA PRO A 11 22.73 38.27 23.88
C PRO A 11 22.19 39.14 22.71
N ASN A 12 22.81 38.97 21.55
CA ASN A 12 22.56 39.75 20.36
C ASN A 12 21.09 39.52 19.95
N HIS A 13 20.24 40.54 20.15
CA HIS A 13 18.78 40.44 19.90
C HIS A 13 18.46 40.03 18.44
N GLY A 14 19.33 40.35 17.51
CA GLY A 14 19.24 39.97 16.09
C GLY A 14 19.40 38.47 15.87
N PHE A 15 20.29 37.79 16.60
CA PHE A 15 20.53 36.37 16.46
C PHE A 15 19.31 35.55 16.95
N PHE A 16 18.67 35.98 18.01
CA PHE A 16 17.46 35.31 18.57
C PHE A 16 16.26 35.42 17.62
N VAL A 17 16.08 36.58 16.97
CA VAL A 17 15.00 36.80 16.00
C VAL A 17 15.20 35.98 14.73
N ILE A 18 16.46 35.82 14.26
CA ILE A 18 16.75 34.99 13.08
C ILE A 18 16.50 33.52 13.39
N GLN A 19 16.89 33.04 14.56
CA GLN A 19 16.68 31.64 14.95
C GLN A 19 15.20 31.28 15.05
N HIS A 20 14.38 32.16 15.66
CA HIS A 20 12.93 31.99 15.73
C HIS A 20 12.29 31.97 14.34
N LYS A 21 12.74 32.82 13.41
CA LYS A 21 12.23 32.87 12.06
C LYS A 21 12.58 31.61 11.25
N LEU A 22 13.75 31.00 11.49
CA LEU A 22 14.13 29.73 10.85
C LEU A 22 13.32 28.56 11.38
N GLU A 23 13.08 28.51 12.69
CA GLU A 23 12.25 27.49 13.34
C GLU A 23 10.80 27.56 12.84
N ASP A 24 10.23 28.77 12.69
CA ASP A 24 8.89 28.98 12.14
C ASP A 24 8.79 28.52 10.67
N GLU A 25 9.82 28.79 9.86
CA GLU A 25 9.85 28.37 8.45
C GLU A 25 10.00 26.84 8.33
N GLU A 26 10.83 26.20 9.16
CA GLU A 26 10.96 24.74 9.20
C GLU A 26 9.63 24.08 9.61
N LEU A 27 8.96 24.60 10.62
CA LEU A 27 7.64 24.12 11.05
C LEU A 27 6.59 24.27 9.94
N ARG A 28 6.63 25.37 9.20
CA ARG A 28 5.75 25.60 8.07
C ARG A 28 5.97 24.57 6.97
N ILE A 29 7.21 24.30 6.60
CA ILE A 29 7.57 23.30 5.58
C ILE A 29 7.14 21.88 6.00
N ILE A 30 7.35 21.54 7.28
CA ILE A 30 6.94 20.24 7.84
C ILE A 30 5.41 20.11 7.79
N ASN A 31 4.69 21.15 8.20
CA ASN A 31 3.23 21.15 8.19
C ASN A 31 2.66 21.07 6.77
N GLU A 32 3.24 21.78 5.80
CA GLU A 32 2.85 21.69 4.39
C GLU A 32 3.06 20.28 3.82
N LYS A 33 4.21 19.64 4.11
CA LYS A 33 4.47 18.26 3.71
C LYS A 33 3.48 17.29 4.35
N ARG A 34 3.18 17.47 5.63
CA ARG A 34 2.20 16.65 6.36
C ARG A 34 0.79 16.80 5.78
N MET A 35 0.37 18.03 5.49
CA MET A 35 -0.93 18.30 4.87
C MET A 35 -1.04 17.69 3.48
N LYS A 36 -0.03 17.81 2.62
CA LYS A 36 0.00 17.17 1.30
C LYS A 36 -0.10 15.65 1.41
N LYS A 37 0.61 15.04 2.37
CA LYS A 37 0.54 13.60 2.62
C LYS A 37 -0.86 13.17 3.06
N LEU A 38 -1.48 13.89 3.99
CA LEU A 38 -2.85 13.61 4.44
C LEU A 38 -3.87 13.75 3.31
N GLN A 39 -3.76 14.79 2.48
CA GLN A 39 -4.63 14.97 1.32
C GLN A 39 -4.49 13.82 0.31
N GLN A 40 -3.26 13.33 0.09
CA GLN A 40 -3.01 12.17 -0.78
C GLN A 40 -3.62 10.90 -0.18
N GLU A 41 -3.44 10.65 1.12
CA GLU A 41 -4.03 9.50 1.81
C GLU A 41 -5.58 9.50 1.75
N ILE A 42 -6.21 10.68 1.84
CA ILE A 42 -7.68 10.82 1.69
C ILE A 42 -8.11 10.46 0.27
N LYS A 43 -7.42 10.99 -0.75
CA LYS A 43 -7.70 10.68 -2.16
C LYS A 43 -7.52 9.19 -2.46
N ASP A 44 -6.46 8.59 -1.94
CA ASP A 44 -6.19 7.16 -2.12
C ASP A 44 -7.28 6.30 -1.46
N LYS A 45 -7.73 6.67 -0.25
CA LYS A 45 -8.85 5.99 0.42
C LYS A 45 -10.17 6.12 -0.34
N GLU A 46 -10.45 7.28 -0.90
CA GLU A 46 -11.64 7.50 -1.72
C GLU A 46 -11.58 6.70 -3.01
N TYR A 47 -10.43 6.68 -3.67
CA TYR A 47 -10.19 5.87 -4.85
C TYR A 47 -10.39 4.37 -4.59
N LEU A 48 -9.84 3.85 -3.46
CA LEU A 48 -10.02 2.45 -3.05
C LEU A 48 -11.49 2.07 -2.81
N LYS A 49 -12.29 2.98 -2.26
CA LYS A 49 -13.74 2.77 -2.04
C LYS A 49 -14.52 2.65 -3.35
N ASN A 50 -14.01 3.22 -4.43
CA ASN A 50 -14.67 3.22 -5.73
C ASN A 50 -14.32 1.97 -6.57
N ILE A 51 -13.31 1.18 -6.17
CA ILE A 51 -12.98 -0.09 -6.83
C ILE A 51 -13.95 -1.15 -6.33
N LYS A 52 -14.89 -1.54 -7.20
CA LYS A 52 -15.96 -2.51 -6.88
C LYS A 52 -15.70 -3.89 -7.48
N GLU A 53 -14.92 -3.94 -8.54
CA GLU A 53 -14.64 -5.15 -9.31
C GLU A 53 -13.14 -5.47 -9.26
N PRO A 54 -12.77 -6.75 -9.36
CA PRO A 54 -11.38 -7.14 -9.47
C PRO A 54 -10.70 -6.50 -10.70
N LEU A 55 -9.45 -6.09 -10.52
CA LEU A 55 -8.64 -5.53 -11.60
C LEU A 55 -8.04 -6.67 -12.44
N ASN A 56 -8.18 -6.59 -13.75
CA ASN A 56 -7.43 -7.46 -14.65
C ASN A 56 -5.98 -6.96 -14.74
N LEU A 57 -5.04 -7.85 -14.41
CA LEU A 57 -3.61 -7.58 -14.43
C LEU A 57 -2.96 -8.31 -15.59
N ASP A 58 -1.92 -7.69 -16.14
CA ASP A 58 -1.10 -8.26 -17.20
C ASP A 58 0.40 -8.08 -16.91
N ASP A 59 1.25 -8.70 -17.73
CA ASP A 59 2.70 -8.66 -17.58
C ASP A 59 3.28 -7.24 -17.58
N THR A 60 2.58 -6.25 -18.17
CA THR A 60 3.04 -4.86 -18.28
C THR A 60 2.61 -4.00 -17.10
N THR A 61 1.42 -4.25 -16.55
CA THR A 61 0.80 -3.42 -15.51
C THR A 61 0.97 -3.99 -14.11
N PHE A 62 1.34 -5.26 -13.98
CA PHE A 62 1.40 -5.99 -12.72
C PHE A 62 2.20 -5.26 -11.63
N TYR A 63 3.47 -5.01 -11.87
CA TYR A 63 4.36 -4.39 -10.87
C TYR A 63 3.95 -2.97 -10.51
N GLN A 64 3.47 -2.20 -11.48
CA GLN A 64 2.94 -0.87 -11.22
C GLN A 64 1.71 -0.95 -10.31
N THR A 65 0.82 -1.91 -10.57
CA THR A 65 -0.44 -2.07 -9.83
C THR A 65 -0.20 -2.53 -8.40
N ILE A 66 0.64 -3.56 -8.16
CA ILE A 66 0.91 -4.03 -6.79
C ILE A 66 1.63 -2.98 -5.94
N ASN A 67 2.42 -2.08 -6.56
CA ASN A 67 3.06 -0.97 -5.84
C ASN A 67 2.11 0.20 -5.56
N LYS A 68 1.06 0.37 -6.37
CA LYS A 68 0.07 1.46 -6.23
C LYS A 68 -0.81 1.28 -5.00
N PHE A 69 -1.17 0.05 -4.67
CA PHE A 69 -2.13 -0.25 -3.61
C PHE A 69 -1.47 -0.63 -2.30
N PRO A 70 -1.99 -0.14 -1.15
CA PRO A 70 -1.48 -0.53 0.17
C PRO A 70 -1.57 -2.03 0.43
N LEU A 71 -2.67 -2.66 -0.02
CA LEU A 71 -2.92 -4.10 0.09
C LEU A 71 -3.70 -4.59 -1.13
N ILE A 72 -3.16 -5.58 -1.83
CA ILE A 72 -3.79 -6.20 -3.00
C ILE A 72 -3.64 -7.72 -2.95
N LEU A 73 -4.75 -8.42 -3.12
CA LEU A 73 -4.82 -9.87 -3.29
C LEU A 73 -4.86 -10.18 -4.78
N VAL A 74 -3.88 -10.92 -5.28
CA VAL A 74 -3.84 -11.33 -6.68
C VAL A 74 -4.16 -12.81 -6.82
N ASP A 75 -5.17 -13.12 -7.63
CA ASP A 75 -5.57 -14.46 -8.05
C ASP A 75 -4.88 -14.83 -9.37
N PHE A 76 -4.03 -15.84 -9.32
CA PHE A 76 -3.39 -16.45 -10.48
C PHE A 76 -4.22 -17.61 -10.97
N TRP A 77 -4.83 -17.48 -12.14
CA TRP A 77 -5.84 -18.39 -12.66
C TRP A 77 -5.67 -18.66 -14.16
N ALA A 78 -6.44 -19.64 -14.68
CA ALA A 78 -6.59 -19.88 -16.11
C ALA A 78 -8.01 -20.31 -16.45
N PRO A 79 -8.50 -20.11 -17.71
CA PRO A 79 -9.88 -20.45 -18.12
C PRO A 79 -10.24 -21.93 -17.99
N TRP A 80 -9.30 -22.81 -18.25
CA TRP A 80 -9.46 -24.26 -18.17
C TRP A 80 -9.42 -24.82 -16.73
N CYS A 81 -9.01 -24.03 -15.77
CA CYS A 81 -8.85 -24.45 -14.38
C CYS A 81 -10.22 -24.51 -13.68
N GLY A 82 -10.74 -25.73 -13.48
CA GLY A 82 -12.01 -25.96 -12.77
C GLY A 82 -12.03 -25.40 -11.34
N PRO A 83 -11.02 -25.71 -10.50
CA PRO A 83 -10.92 -25.14 -9.15
C PRO A 83 -10.85 -23.61 -9.12
N CYS A 84 -10.20 -22.97 -10.12
CA CYS A 84 -10.16 -21.50 -10.21
C CYS A 84 -11.58 -20.92 -10.41
N ARG A 85 -12.39 -21.55 -11.25
CA ARG A 85 -13.79 -21.11 -11.47
C ARG A 85 -14.63 -21.20 -10.20
N MET A 86 -14.39 -22.20 -9.36
CA MET A 86 -15.08 -22.31 -8.06
C MET A 86 -14.62 -21.25 -7.07
N MET A 87 -13.35 -20.82 -7.15
CA MET A 87 -12.78 -19.77 -6.30
C MET A 87 -13.23 -18.37 -6.71
N ALA A 88 -13.54 -18.13 -7.98
CA ALA A 88 -13.85 -16.80 -8.50
C ALA A 88 -14.92 -16.05 -7.68
N PRO A 89 -16.13 -16.64 -7.36
CA PRO A 89 -17.13 -15.95 -6.56
C PRO A 89 -16.67 -15.67 -5.12
N ILE A 90 -15.80 -16.52 -4.56
CA ILE A 90 -15.25 -16.34 -3.21
C ILE A 90 -14.31 -15.13 -3.20
N ILE A 91 -13.47 -15.01 -4.23
CA ILE A 91 -12.52 -13.92 -4.41
C ILE A 91 -13.25 -12.60 -4.64
N ASP A 92 -14.26 -12.59 -5.50
CA ASP A 92 -15.09 -11.42 -5.78
C ASP A 92 -15.81 -10.95 -4.50
N GLN A 93 -16.36 -11.89 -3.73
CA GLN A 93 -17.00 -11.55 -2.45
C GLN A 93 -15.99 -11.04 -1.42
N THR A 94 -14.77 -11.60 -1.38
CA THR A 94 -13.70 -11.09 -0.52
C THR A 94 -13.36 -9.62 -0.85
N GLY A 95 -13.28 -9.28 -2.13
CA GLY A 95 -13.09 -7.89 -2.55
C GLY A 95 -14.18 -6.95 -2.03
N LYS A 96 -15.43 -7.38 -2.09
CA LYS A 96 -16.59 -6.62 -1.56
C LYS A 96 -16.55 -6.48 -0.03
N ASP A 97 -16.24 -7.55 0.69
CA ASP A 97 -16.19 -7.55 2.16
C ASP A 97 -15.08 -6.62 2.71
N TYR A 98 -14.00 -6.47 1.99
CA TYR A 98 -12.86 -5.62 2.36
C TYR A 98 -12.75 -4.35 1.51
N GLN A 99 -13.84 -3.91 0.88
CA GLN A 99 -13.86 -2.70 0.05
C GLN A 99 -13.29 -1.48 0.79
N GLY A 100 -12.43 -0.74 0.11
CA GLY A 100 -11.73 0.40 0.69
C GLY A 100 -10.49 0.05 1.52
N LYS A 101 -10.23 -1.24 1.75
CA LYS A 101 -9.07 -1.74 2.51
C LYS A 101 -8.20 -2.72 1.71
N LEU A 102 -8.82 -3.51 0.84
CA LEU A 102 -8.19 -4.50 -0.02
C LEU A 102 -8.63 -4.27 -1.46
N VAL A 103 -7.68 -4.33 -2.38
CA VAL A 103 -7.94 -4.46 -3.82
C VAL A 103 -7.79 -5.93 -4.20
N VAL A 104 -8.61 -6.40 -5.13
CA VAL A 104 -8.46 -7.72 -5.75
C VAL A 104 -7.97 -7.55 -7.17
N GLY A 105 -6.92 -8.28 -7.53
CA GLY A 105 -6.42 -8.41 -8.89
C GLY A 105 -6.59 -9.84 -9.39
N LYS A 106 -6.76 -10.02 -10.69
CA LYS A 106 -6.78 -11.31 -11.38
C LYS A 106 -5.75 -11.31 -12.50
N LEU A 107 -4.94 -12.35 -12.58
CA LEU A 107 -3.92 -12.52 -13.62
C LEU A 107 -4.08 -13.89 -14.26
N ASN A 108 -4.40 -13.91 -15.56
CA ASN A 108 -4.44 -15.13 -16.35
C ASN A 108 -3.01 -15.58 -16.66
N VAL A 109 -2.59 -16.73 -16.15
CA VAL A 109 -1.20 -17.20 -16.28
C VAL A 109 -0.86 -17.65 -17.70
N ASP A 110 -1.85 -18.04 -18.53
CA ASP A 110 -1.63 -18.43 -19.92
C ASP A 110 -1.28 -17.21 -20.79
N GLU A 111 -1.90 -16.06 -20.50
CA GLU A 111 -1.70 -14.81 -21.22
C GLU A 111 -0.53 -13.99 -20.67
N ASN A 112 -0.13 -14.26 -19.41
CA ASN A 112 0.87 -13.48 -18.68
C ASN A 112 1.98 -14.37 -18.09
N PRO A 113 2.74 -15.08 -18.96
CA PRO A 113 3.72 -16.06 -18.51
C PRO A 113 4.96 -15.44 -17.88
N LEU A 114 5.24 -14.13 -18.09
CA LEU A 114 6.43 -13.49 -17.51
C LEU A 114 6.26 -13.32 -16.00
N VAL A 115 5.15 -12.73 -15.56
CA VAL A 115 4.85 -12.56 -14.14
C VAL A 115 4.70 -13.91 -13.45
N ALA A 116 3.96 -14.85 -14.06
CA ALA A 116 3.77 -16.18 -13.50
C ALA A 116 5.12 -16.90 -13.26
N ARG A 117 6.05 -16.79 -14.19
CA ARG A 117 7.41 -17.37 -14.08
C ARG A 117 8.26 -16.65 -13.04
N GLN A 118 8.24 -15.32 -13.02
CA GLN A 118 9.00 -14.51 -12.05
C GLN A 118 8.58 -14.77 -10.61
N LEU A 119 7.28 -15.04 -10.38
CA LEU A 119 6.73 -15.37 -9.07
C LEU A 119 6.72 -16.87 -8.78
N ALA A 120 7.32 -17.69 -9.66
CA ALA A 120 7.40 -19.15 -9.54
C ALA A 120 6.01 -19.81 -9.33
N ILE A 121 4.98 -19.32 -10.05
CA ILE A 121 3.64 -19.90 -10.00
C ILE A 121 3.70 -21.27 -10.70
N SER A 122 3.65 -22.34 -9.93
CA SER A 122 3.73 -23.72 -10.41
C SER A 122 2.39 -24.45 -10.39
N SER A 123 1.39 -23.91 -9.73
CA SER A 123 0.05 -24.48 -9.57
C SER A 123 -0.99 -23.37 -9.51
N ILE A 124 -2.20 -23.66 -10.00
CA ILE A 124 -3.34 -22.74 -9.93
C ILE A 124 -4.59 -23.45 -9.36
N PRO A 125 -5.47 -22.74 -8.64
CA PRO A 125 -5.35 -21.34 -8.28
C PRO A 125 -4.21 -21.09 -7.28
N THR A 126 -3.56 -19.93 -7.39
CA THR A 126 -2.64 -19.42 -6.38
C THR A 126 -3.04 -17.99 -6.05
N LEU A 127 -3.20 -17.73 -4.76
CA LEU A 127 -3.47 -16.39 -4.25
C LEU A 127 -2.21 -15.84 -3.61
N ILE A 128 -1.79 -14.63 -3.98
CA ILE A 128 -0.70 -13.93 -3.32
C ILE A 128 -1.20 -12.58 -2.83
N LEU A 129 -0.96 -12.31 -1.55
CA LEU A 129 -1.24 -11.03 -0.92
C LEU A 129 0.01 -10.16 -0.97
N PHE A 130 -0.11 -8.99 -1.60
CA PHE A 130 0.96 -8.01 -1.66
C PHE A 130 0.62 -6.81 -0.77
N LYS A 131 1.59 -6.39 0.03
CA LYS A 131 1.52 -5.15 0.83
C LYS A 131 2.59 -4.20 0.33
N ARG A 132 2.16 -3.06 -0.27
CA ARG A 132 3.06 -2.05 -0.85
C ARG A 132 4.11 -2.65 -1.79
N GLY A 133 3.66 -3.49 -2.72
CA GLY A 133 4.50 -4.15 -3.74
C GLY A 133 5.29 -5.37 -3.27
N LYS A 134 5.24 -5.74 -1.98
CA LYS A 134 5.94 -6.90 -1.44
C LYS A 134 4.97 -8.04 -1.17
N ALA A 135 5.27 -9.25 -1.64
CA ALA A 135 4.52 -10.44 -1.27
C ALA A 135 4.68 -10.72 0.22
N VAL A 136 3.56 -10.76 0.96
CA VAL A 136 3.54 -10.95 2.41
C VAL A 136 2.88 -12.26 2.83
N SER A 137 2.06 -12.86 1.97
CA SER A 137 1.44 -14.16 2.20
C SER A 137 0.99 -14.79 0.89
N ASN A 138 0.90 -16.12 0.85
CA ASN A 138 0.37 -16.86 -0.30
C ASN A 138 -0.45 -18.06 0.13
N ILE A 139 -1.35 -18.48 -0.75
CA ILE A 139 -2.14 -19.71 -0.63
C ILE A 139 -2.12 -20.39 -1.99
N VAL A 140 -1.79 -21.67 -2.02
CA VAL A 140 -1.83 -22.52 -3.23
C VAL A 140 -3.00 -23.47 -3.13
N GLY A 141 -3.79 -23.57 -4.19
CA GLY A 141 -4.97 -24.43 -4.27
C GLY A 141 -6.26 -23.74 -3.77
N SER A 142 -7.35 -24.50 -3.85
CA SER A 142 -8.67 -24.02 -3.44
C SER A 142 -8.80 -23.98 -1.92
N VAL A 143 -9.35 -22.87 -1.41
CA VAL A 143 -9.56 -22.65 0.03
C VAL A 143 -10.91 -22.01 0.29
N SER A 144 -11.35 -22.08 1.55
CA SER A 144 -12.57 -21.41 2.00
C SER A 144 -12.37 -19.88 2.08
N LYS A 145 -13.49 -19.16 2.00
CA LYS A 145 -13.53 -17.69 2.21
C LYS A 145 -12.93 -17.29 3.56
N ASN A 146 -13.19 -18.09 4.61
CA ASN A 146 -12.65 -17.82 5.95
C ASN A 146 -11.13 -17.82 5.95
N ARG A 147 -10.49 -18.77 5.25
CA ARG A 147 -9.03 -18.85 5.16
C ARG A 147 -8.43 -17.64 4.46
N ILE A 148 -9.07 -17.15 3.38
CA ILE A 148 -8.66 -15.91 2.73
C ILE A 148 -8.84 -14.73 3.67
N GLY A 149 -9.98 -14.66 4.38
CA GLY A 149 -10.26 -13.61 5.34
C GLY A 149 -9.25 -13.54 6.49
N GLU A 150 -8.80 -14.68 7.02
CA GLU A 150 -7.74 -14.76 8.03
C GLU A 150 -6.44 -14.17 7.50
N MET A 151 -6.02 -14.59 6.29
CA MET A 151 -4.83 -14.08 5.65
C MET A 151 -4.87 -12.56 5.47
N VAL A 152 -6.01 -12.03 5.00
CA VAL A 152 -6.19 -10.58 4.81
C VAL A 152 -6.15 -9.86 6.16
N LYS A 153 -6.88 -10.35 7.18
CA LYS A 153 -6.94 -9.72 8.52
C LYS A 153 -5.57 -9.60 9.19
N MET A 154 -4.70 -10.57 9.03
CA MET A 154 -3.33 -10.53 9.58
C MET A 154 -2.48 -9.39 9.01
N HIS A 155 -2.85 -8.85 7.85
CA HIS A 155 -2.08 -7.79 7.18
C HIS A 155 -2.83 -6.46 7.06
N LEU A 156 -4.10 -6.40 7.51
CA LEU A 156 -4.84 -5.15 7.67
C LEU A 156 -4.32 -4.41 8.90
N GLU A 157 -3.80 -3.22 8.68
CA GLU A 157 -3.50 -2.23 9.71
C GLU A 157 -4.45 -1.05 9.58
#